data_93fa47cefde269e3a75350d6e43abad9
#
_entry.id   93fa47cefde269e3a75350d6e43abad9
#
_cell.length_a   1.000
_cell.length_b   1.000
_cell.length_c   1.000
_cell.angle_alpha   90.00
_cell.angle_beta   90.00
_cell.angle_gamma   90.00
#
_symmetry.space_group_name_H-M   'P 1'
#
loop_
_entity.id
_entity.type
_entity.pdbx_description
1 polymer ?
#
loop_
_entity_poly.entity_id
_entity_poly.type
_entity_poly.pdbx_seq_one_letter_code
_entity_poly.pdbx_strand_id
1 'polypeptide(L)'
;MHITVSEKVAVGTIVVAAIFAALSTPADAQEKVWKHGLINTKADAGIFLMVSTRDFAKKQGLKIEVSQFKDDQLALKALIAGELDSFEGGPQGVFAADAKGGDVKLLGCHWIVVPHGIYANDKIAKVQDLKGKQIAVSAPNSMPDMLARSALAKFGISDSDVKLAAVGGDRDRYQALIGGVVDAAVVSNEYQPVAPKNVHLLVAGRDAVPNFLRVCVVSSARKLAERGDDAVKFLAAEISALRFALSHRDETIALTRELIHAKPDDPRPAFVYDDAIQHHAVDPTLPLPAEKIQWIQEQMVKSGKLKAPLDLKTVTAPEYREKALQIVGH
;
A
#
# COMPACT_ATOMS: atom_id res chain seq x y z
N MET A 1 -13.38 -29.65 -102.24
CA MET A 1 -13.97 -28.28 -102.22
C MET A 1 -14.67 -28.15 -100.91
N HIS A 2 -13.92 -27.69 -99.86
CA HIS A 2 -14.43 -27.58 -98.54
C HIS A 2 -14.54 -26.12 -98.12
N ILE A 3 -15.72 -25.73 -97.74
CA ILE A 3 -16.02 -24.40 -97.19
C ILE A 3 -16.12 -24.53 -95.69
N THR A 4 -15.25 -23.91 -94.96
CA THR A 4 -15.27 -23.83 -93.50
C THR A 4 -15.84 -22.46 -93.07
N VAL A 5 -16.92 -22.52 -92.33
CA VAL A 5 -17.57 -21.34 -91.71
C VAL A 5 -17.03 -21.24 -90.31
N SER A 6 -16.47 -20.09 -89.99
CA SER A 6 -15.96 -19.80 -88.61
C SER A 6 -17.02 -18.95 -87.86
N GLU A 7 -17.59 -19.50 -86.82
CA GLU A 7 -18.44 -18.78 -85.88
C GLU A 7 -17.56 -18.18 -84.75
N LYS A 8 -17.64 -16.87 -84.59
CA LYS A 8 -17.05 -16.15 -83.45
C LYS A 8 -18.06 -16.07 -82.31
N VAL A 9 -17.79 -16.77 -81.23
CA VAL A 9 -18.55 -16.62 -79.96
C VAL A 9 -17.88 -15.52 -79.16
N ALA A 10 -18.62 -14.46 -78.86
CA ALA A 10 -18.19 -13.38 -77.97
C ALA A 10 -18.54 -13.79 -76.55
N VAL A 11 -17.50 -14.01 -75.75
CA VAL A 11 -17.64 -14.25 -74.31
C VAL A 11 -17.65 -12.92 -73.58
N GLY A 12 -18.81 -12.51 -73.07
CA GLY A 12 -18.95 -11.34 -72.22
C GLY A 12 -18.49 -11.68 -70.80
N THR A 13 -17.40 -11.01 -70.38
CA THR A 13 -16.89 -11.12 -69.04
C THR A 13 -17.70 -10.22 -68.09
N ILE A 14 -18.51 -10.83 -67.22
CA ILE A 14 -19.22 -10.14 -66.14
C ILE A 14 -18.23 -10.03 -64.98
N VAL A 15 -17.74 -8.78 -64.73
CA VAL A 15 -16.93 -8.45 -63.53
C VAL A 15 -17.89 -8.25 -62.36
N VAL A 16 -18.02 -9.23 -61.48
CA VAL A 16 -18.71 -9.09 -60.20
C VAL A 16 -17.73 -8.44 -59.21
N ALA A 17 -17.89 -7.16 -58.97
CA ALA A 17 -17.18 -6.45 -57.92
C ALA A 17 -17.75 -6.87 -56.55
N ALA A 18 -17.11 -7.83 -55.88
CA ALA A 18 -17.41 -8.17 -54.49
C ALA A 18 -16.89 -7.04 -53.59
N ILE A 19 -17.80 -6.21 -53.06
CA ILE A 19 -17.51 -5.24 -52.00
C ILE A 19 -17.34 -6.04 -50.73
N PHE A 20 -16.11 -6.33 -50.32
CA PHE A 20 -15.77 -6.79 -48.97
C PHE A 20 -15.95 -5.58 -48.04
N ALA A 21 -17.12 -5.45 -47.41
CA ALA A 21 -17.27 -4.64 -46.22
C ALA A 21 -16.46 -5.32 -45.13
N ALA A 22 -15.23 -4.83 -44.88
CA ALA A 22 -14.45 -5.20 -43.72
C ALA A 22 -15.25 -4.73 -42.49
N LEU A 23 -15.98 -5.66 -41.86
CA LEU A 23 -16.45 -5.53 -40.49
C LEU A 23 -15.18 -5.49 -39.63
N SER A 24 -14.67 -4.27 -39.37
CA SER A 24 -13.71 -4.04 -38.31
C SER A 24 -14.41 -4.37 -37.00
N THR A 25 -14.23 -5.61 -36.55
CA THR A 25 -14.44 -5.96 -35.14
C THR A 25 -13.60 -4.96 -34.35
N PRO A 26 -14.17 -4.28 -33.33
CA PRO A 26 -13.34 -3.47 -32.45
C PRO A 26 -12.25 -4.41 -31.94
N ALA A 27 -11.00 -4.10 -32.23
CA ALA A 27 -9.88 -4.79 -31.64
C ALA A 27 -10.14 -4.74 -30.14
N ASP A 28 -10.33 -5.90 -29.50
CA ASP A 28 -10.37 -6.03 -28.05
C ASP A 28 -9.09 -5.35 -27.57
N ALA A 29 -9.22 -4.15 -27.05
CA ALA A 29 -8.07 -3.39 -26.57
C ALA A 29 -7.47 -4.22 -25.45
N GLN A 30 -6.38 -4.91 -25.74
CA GLN A 30 -5.69 -5.78 -24.80
C GLN A 30 -5.46 -4.99 -23.52
N GLU A 31 -6.08 -5.43 -22.43
CA GLU A 31 -5.97 -4.78 -21.13
C GLU A 31 -4.49 -4.59 -20.79
N LYS A 32 -4.10 -3.36 -20.54
CA LYS A 32 -2.72 -3.04 -20.16
C LYS A 32 -2.46 -3.53 -18.76
N VAL A 33 -1.42 -4.33 -18.60
CA VAL A 33 -1.01 -4.82 -17.28
C VAL A 33 -0.29 -3.72 -16.51
N TRP A 34 -0.73 -3.49 -15.26
CA TRP A 34 -0.06 -2.66 -14.26
C TRP A 34 0.47 -3.56 -13.13
N LYS A 35 1.80 -3.62 -12.99
CA LYS A 35 2.46 -4.44 -11.98
C LYS A 35 2.58 -3.66 -10.68
N HIS A 36 1.88 -4.13 -9.65
CA HIS A 36 1.78 -3.45 -8.36
C HIS A 36 2.34 -4.31 -7.23
N GLY A 37 3.20 -3.71 -6.41
CA GLY A 37 3.78 -4.36 -5.23
C GLY A 37 3.02 -4.00 -3.96
N LEU A 38 2.78 -5.00 -3.11
CA LEU A 38 2.24 -4.81 -1.76
C LEU A 38 3.16 -5.47 -0.73
N ILE A 39 3.18 -4.93 0.47
CA ILE A 39 3.74 -5.66 1.61
C ILE A 39 2.73 -6.72 2.03
N ASN A 40 3.21 -7.89 2.48
CA ASN A 40 2.36 -9.00 2.90
C ASN A 40 1.15 -8.52 3.69
N THR A 41 -0.02 -8.72 3.10
CA THR A 41 -1.30 -8.30 3.68
C THR A 41 -1.69 -9.19 4.86
N LYS A 42 -2.48 -8.66 5.76
CA LYS A 42 -2.94 -9.30 6.98
C LYS A 42 -4.46 -9.10 7.13
N ALA A 43 -4.91 -8.80 8.33
CA ALA A 43 -6.32 -8.53 8.61
C ALA A 43 -6.89 -7.26 7.91
N ASP A 44 -6.07 -6.54 7.16
CA ASP A 44 -6.41 -5.39 6.30
C ASP A 44 -6.47 -5.74 4.80
N ALA A 45 -6.28 -7.01 4.43
CA ALA A 45 -6.14 -7.46 3.04
C ALA A 45 -7.27 -7.02 2.12
N GLY A 46 -8.51 -7.01 2.59
CA GLY A 46 -9.67 -6.62 1.78
C GLY A 46 -9.67 -5.15 1.38
N ILE A 47 -9.05 -4.27 2.20
CA ILE A 47 -8.89 -2.85 1.86
C ILE A 47 -7.83 -2.71 0.76
N PHE A 48 -6.66 -3.31 0.94
CA PHE A 48 -5.53 -3.20 0.01
C PHE A 48 -5.74 -3.90 -1.33
N LEU A 49 -6.39 -5.05 -1.34
CA LEU A 49 -6.55 -5.88 -2.53
C LEU A 49 -7.88 -5.69 -3.26
N MET A 50 -8.74 -4.78 -2.78
CA MET A 50 -10.02 -4.48 -3.41
C MET A 50 -9.84 -4.09 -4.89
N VAL A 51 -8.85 -3.26 -5.19
CA VAL A 51 -8.55 -2.77 -6.54
C VAL A 51 -8.22 -3.88 -7.54
N SER A 52 -7.56 -4.94 -7.08
CA SER A 52 -7.13 -6.06 -7.93
C SER A 52 -8.11 -7.23 -7.97
N THR A 53 -9.03 -7.33 -7.00
CA THR A 53 -9.98 -8.44 -6.85
C THR A 53 -11.37 -8.13 -7.40
N ARG A 54 -11.65 -6.88 -7.74
CA ARG A 54 -12.90 -6.41 -8.33
C ARG A 54 -12.61 -5.66 -9.64
N ASP A 55 -13.65 -5.31 -10.38
CA ASP A 55 -13.53 -4.71 -11.73
C ASP A 55 -13.10 -3.24 -11.75
N PHE A 56 -12.55 -2.69 -10.65
CA PHE A 56 -12.16 -1.28 -10.58
C PHE A 56 -11.07 -0.94 -11.60
N ALA A 57 -10.03 -1.76 -11.68
CA ALA A 57 -8.96 -1.57 -12.66
C ALA A 57 -9.44 -1.83 -14.09
N LYS A 58 -10.26 -2.86 -14.30
CA LYS A 58 -10.83 -3.18 -15.60
C LYS A 58 -11.69 -2.04 -16.17
N LYS A 59 -12.48 -1.37 -15.32
CA LYS A 59 -13.25 -0.16 -15.71
C LYS A 59 -12.35 0.99 -16.20
N GLN A 60 -11.07 0.98 -15.82
CA GLN A 60 -10.05 1.91 -16.31
C GLN A 60 -9.22 1.35 -17.48
N GLY A 61 -9.55 0.17 -18.00
CA GLY A 61 -8.80 -0.49 -19.08
C GLY A 61 -7.44 -1.04 -18.62
N LEU A 62 -7.32 -1.38 -17.34
CA LEU A 62 -6.10 -1.95 -16.74
C LEU A 62 -6.41 -3.34 -16.16
N LYS A 63 -5.40 -4.21 -16.22
CA LYS A 63 -5.29 -5.41 -15.40
C LYS A 63 -4.20 -5.18 -14.35
N ILE A 64 -4.51 -5.35 -13.08
CA ILE A 64 -3.50 -5.24 -12.02
C ILE A 64 -2.93 -6.62 -11.71
N GLU A 65 -1.60 -6.74 -11.79
CA GLU A 65 -0.86 -7.91 -11.31
C GLU A 65 -0.17 -7.55 -10.00
N VAL A 66 -0.59 -8.20 -8.92
CA VAL A 66 -0.08 -7.94 -7.57
C VAL A 66 1.06 -8.90 -7.23
N SER A 67 2.17 -8.34 -6.74
CA SER A 67 3.26 -9.09 -6.12
C SER A 67 3.37 -8.70 -4.65
N GLN A 68 3.40 -9.70 -3.76
CA GLN A 68 3.56 -9.46 -2.33
C GLN A 68 5.02 -9.58 -1.90
N PHE A 69 5.49 -8.63 -1.09
CA PHE A 69 6.85 -8.54 -0.60
C PHE A 69 6.90 -8.67 0.91
N LYS A 70 8.01 -9.19 1.42
CA LYS A 70 8.22 -9.32 2.86
C LYS A 70 8.35 -7.98 3.57
N ASP A 71 8.91 -6.99 2.88
CA ASP A 71 9.17 -5.64 3.42
C ASP A 71 9.26 -4.58 2.31
N ASP A 72 9.16 -3.30 2.73
CA ASP A 72 9.22 -2.13 1.85
C ASP A 72 10.52 -2.03 1.04
N GLN A 73 11.63 -2.51 1.57
CA GLN A 73 12.93 -2.39 0.90
C GLN A 73 13.01 -3.32 -0.32
N LEU A 74 12.43 -4.52 -0.21
CA LEU A 74 12.37 -5.46 -1.34
C LEU A 74 11.44 -4.93 -2.44
N ALA A 75 10.28 -4.39 -2.08
CA ALA A 75 9.36 -3.78 -3.04
C ALA A 75 9.99 -2.55 -3.74
N LEU A 76 10.67 -1.70 -2.99
CA LEU A 76 11.40 -0.55 -3.53
C LEU A 76 12.52 -0.97 -4.50
N LYS A 77 13.28 -2.02 -4.17
CA LYS A 77 14.31 -2.57 -5.08
C LYS A 77 13.70 -3.08 -6.37
N ALA A 78 12.59 -3.81 -6.31
CA ALA A 78 11.86 -4.29 -7.48
C ALA A 78 11.34 -3.12 -8.35
N LEU A 79 10.84 -2.04 -7.73
CA LEU A 79 10.43 -0.84 -8.44
C LEU A 79 11.62 -0.17 -9.16
N ILE A 80 12.76 0.02 -8.46
CA ILE A 80 13.96 0.65 -9.03
C ILE A 80 14.52 -0.23 -10.17
N ALA A 81 14.48 -1.56 -10.03
CA ALA A 81 14.86 -2.50 -11.08
C ALA A 81 13.91 -2.47 -12.29
N GLY A 82 12.72 -1.87 -12.15
CA GLY A 82 11.71 -1.78 -13.22
C GLY A 82 10.79 -2.99 -13.32
N GLU A 83 10.85 -3.89 -12.35
CA GLU A 83 9.98 -5.07 -12.25
C GLU A 83 8.54 -4.71 -11.88
N LEU A 84 8.35 -3.58 -11.18
CA LEU A 84 7.06 -3.00 -10.80
C LEU A 84 6.82 -1.67 -11.49
N ASP A 85 5.54 -1.31 -11.67
CA ASP A 85 5.11 0.02 -12.09
C ASP A 85 4.84 0.91 -10.86
N SER A 86 4.35 0.32 -9.75
CA SER A 86 4.17 0.98 -8.46
C SER A 86 4.26 -0.02 -7.32
N PHE A 87 4.39 0.48 -6.09
CA PHE A 87 4.16 -0.33 -4.90
C PHE A 87 3.53 0.50 -3.79
N GLU A 88 2.98 -0.15 -2.78
CA GLU A 88 2.49 0.46 -1.56
C GLU A 88 3.42 0.16 -0.38
N GLY A 89 3.79 1.23 0.33
CA GLY A 89 4.66 1.12 1.49
C GLY A 89 4.88 2.45 2.20
N GLY A 90 5.71 2.41 3.23
CA GLY A 90 6.05 3.61 4.00
C GLY A 90 6.91 4.60 3.20
N PRO A 91 6.71 5.91 3.37
CA PRO A 91 7.44 6.93 2.61
C PRO A 91 8.94 7.01 2.95
N GLN A 92 9.38 6.39 4.04
CA GLN A 92 10.79 6.44 4.49
C GLN A 92 11.76 5.86 3.46
N GLY A 93 11.33 4.79 2.76
CA GLY A 93 12.12 4.16 1.69
C GLY A 93 12.38 5.11 0.53
N VAL A 94 11.37 5.89 0.15
CA VAL A 94 11.45 6.92 -0.90
C VAL A 94 12.51 7.96 -0.53
N PHE A 95 12.41 8.54 0.67
CA PHE A 95 13.34 9.57 1.12
C PHE A 95 14.78 9.05 1.21
N ALA A 96 14.96 7.82 1.69
CA ALA A 96 16.28 7.20 1.77
C ALA A 96 16.88 6.90 0.38
N ALA A 97 16.06 6.56 -0.61
CA ALA A 97 16.49 6.35 -1.99
C ALA A 97 16.86 7.66 -2.67
N ASP A 98 15.99 8.67 -2.58
CA ASP A 98 16.19 9.96 -3.24
C ASP A 98 17.38 10.75 -2.66
N ALA A 99 17.63 10.63 -1.35
CA ALA A 99 18.84 11.17 -0.72
C ALA A 99 20.15 10.58 -1.28
N LYS A 100 20.07 9.45 -1.99
CA LYS A 100 21.21 8.79 -2.66
C LYS A 100 21.16 8.93 -4.19
N GLY A 101 20.35 9.85 -4.70
CA GLY A 101 20.19 10.07 -6.14
C GLY A 101 19.16 9.15 -6.80
N GLY A 102 18.30 8.50 -6.03
CA GLY A 102 17.12 7.82 -6.54
C GLY A 102 16.12 8.81 -7.17
N ASP A 103 15.19 8.29 -7.94
CA ASP A 103 14.15 9.10 -8.57
C ASP A 103 12.79 8.43 -8.36
N VAL A 104 12.37 8.42 -7.11
CA VAL A 104 11.16 7.74 -6.64
C VAL A 104 10.17 8.78 -6.13
N LYS A 105 8.89 8.62 -6.45
CA LYS A 105 7.83 9.61 -6.17
C LYS A 105 6.73 9.00 -5.33
N LEU A 106 6.26 9.74 -4.33
CA LEU A 106 4.99 9.52 -3.66
C LEU A 106 3.87 10.07 -4.55
N LEU A 107 2.91 9.23 -4.92
CA LEU A 107 1.76 9.63 -5.72
C LEU A 107 0.56 10.02 -4.85
N GLY A 108 0.47 9.48 -3.64
CA GLY A 108 -0.56 9.73 -2.66
C GLY A 108 -0.49 8.73 -1.52
N CYS A 109 -1.05 9.05 -0.37
CA CYS A 109 -1.00 8.21 0.83
C CYS A 109 -2.43 7.91 1.28
N HIS A 110 -2.85 6.66 1.28
CA HIS A 110 -4.22 6.31 1.70
C HIS A 110 -4.29 5.90 3.17
N TRP A 111 -3.28 5.26 3.73
CA TRP A 111 -3.29 4.91 5.15
C TRP A 111 -2.49 5.93 5.96
N ILE A 112 -3.20 6.90 6.52
CA ILE A 112 -2.63 8.12 7.11
C ILE A 112 -2.49 8.07 8.64
N VAL A 113 -2.83 6.92 9.24
CA VAL A 113 -2.74 6.68 10.69
C VAL A 113 -1.99 5.37 10.93
N VAL A 114 -1.14 5.34 11.95
CA VAL A 114 -0.42 4.11 12.30
C VAL A 114 -1.33 3.18 13.13
N PRO A 115 -1.57 1.93 12.68
CA PRO A 115 -2.43 0.99 13.42
C PRO A 115 -1.69 0.23 14.53
N HIS A 116 -0.37 0.45 14.65
CA HIS A 116 0.43 -0.21 15.69
C HIS A 116 0.28 0.49 17.03
N GLY A 117 0.59 -0.24 18.11
CA GLY A 117 0.68 0.29 19.46
C GLY A 117 1.76 -0.42 20.26
N ILE A 118 2.07 0.11 21.43
CA ILE A 118 2.85 -0.59 22.45
C ILE A 118 1.87 -1.40 23.30
N TYR A 119 1.98 -2.71 23.19
CA TYR A 119 1.27 -3.66 24.06
C TYR A 119 2.19 -4.12 25.17
N ALA A 120 1.66 -4.31 26.36
CA ALA A 120 2.42 -4.68 27.53
C ALA A 120 1.74 -5.80 28.32
N ASN A 121 2.51 -6.53 29.12
CA ASN A 121 1.97 -7.48 30.09
C ASN A 121 1.33 -6.74 31.28
N ASP A 122 0.59 -7.45 32.12
CA ASP A 122 -0.19 -6.91 33.25
C ASP A 122 0.66 -6.28 34.37
N LYS A 123 1.99 -6.50 34.37
CA LYS A 123 2.92 -5.86 35.32
C LYS A 123 3.25 -4.40 34.94
N ILE A 124 2.90 -3.97 33.74
CA ILE A 124 3.15 -2.63 33.20
C ILE A 124 1.82 -1.92 33.09
N ALA A 125 1.42 -1.16 34.11
CA ALA A 125 0.12 -0.47 34.13
C ALA A 125 0.15 0.90 33.41
N LYS A 126 1.30 1.56 33.35
CA LYS A 126 1.50 2.88 32.74
C LYS A 126 2.85 2.96 32.04
N VAL A 127 3.01 3.94 31.15
CA VAL A 127 4.21 4.06 30.31
C VAL A 127 5.50 4.21 31.17
N GLN A 128 5.42 4.86 32.31
CA GLN A 128 6.56 5.03 33.23
C GLN A 128 7.09 3.72 33.77
N ASP A 129 6.26 2.67 33.83
CA ASP A 129 6.67 1.35 34.31
C ASP A 129 7.56 0.59 33.30
N LEU A 130 7.70 1.16 32.08
CA LEU A 130 8.62 0.65 31.05
C LEU A 130 10.10 0.93 31.39
N LYS A 131 10.42 1.80 32.36
CA LYS A 131 11.81 2.04 32.77
C LYS A 131 12.46 0.76 33.26
N GLY A 132 13.65 0.45 32.73
CA GLY A 132 14.38 -0.79 33.00
C GLY A 132 13.82 -2.03 32.30
N LYS A 133 12.78 -1.90 31.46
CA LYS A 133 12.08 -2.99 30.81
C LYS A 133 12.53 -3.21 29.37
N GLN A 134 12.16 -4.38 28.83
CA GLN A 134 12.48 -4.77 27.47
C GLN A 134 11.25 -4.62 26.57
N ILE A 135 11.40 -3.88 25.47
CA ILE A 135 10.36 -3.63 24.46
C ILE A 135 10.79 -4.25 23.14
N ALA A 136 10.00 -5.17 22.59
CA ALA A 136 10.27 -5.76 21.28
C ALA A 136 9.92 -4.78 20.14
N VAL A 137 10.87 -4.58 19.24
CA VAL A 137 10.75 -3.86 17.98
C VAL A 137 11.20 -4.75 16.83
N SER A 138 10.98 -4.38 15.55
CA SER A 138 11.39 -5.27 14.45
C SER A 138 12.90 -5.23 14.20
N ALA A 139 13.47 -4.06 14.11
CA ALA A 139 14.90 -3.81 13.92
C ALA A 139 15.23 -2.37 14.31
N PRO A 140 16.48 -2.03 14.56
CA PRO A 140 16.89 -0.64 14.78
C PRO A 140 16.46 0.26 13.63
N ASN A 141 15.90 1.42 13.96
CA ASN A 141 15.42 2.41 13.00
C ASN A 141 14.25 1.93 12.08
N SER A 142 13.59 0.86 12.40
CA SER A 142 12.33 0.46 11.74
C SER A 142 11.16 1.33 12.22
N MET A 143 9.97 1.19 11.57
CA MET A 143 8.77 1.88 12.04
C MET A 143 8.42 1.51 13.50
N PRO A 144 8.42 0.24 13.94
CA PRO A 144 8.19 -0.11 15.34
C PRO A 144 9.22 0.48 16.31
N ASP A 145 10.49 0.58 15.93
CA ASP A 145 11.53 1.24 16.73
C ASP A 145 11.28 2.75 16.84
N MET A 146 10.97 3.39 15.72
CA MET A 146 10.63 4.82 15.70
C MET A 146 9.39 5.11 16.56
N LEU A 147 8.35 4.28 16.46
CA LEU A 147 7.14 4.42 17.26
C LEU A 147 7.46 4.28 18.76
N ALA A 148 8.22 3.26 19.15
CA ALA A 148 8.62 3.08 20.55
C ALA A 148 9.37 4.31 21.10
N ARG A 149 10.39 4.76 20.39
CA ARG A 149 11.18 5.94 20.81
C ARG A 149 10.34 7.21 20.89
N SER A 150 9.49 7.46 19.90
CA SER A 150 8.62 8.63 19.87
C SER A 150 7.59 8.60 21.00
N ALA A 151 7.02 7.42 21.28
CA ALA A 151 6.12 7.23 22.40
C ALA A 151 6.84 7.46 23.75
N LEU A 152 8.00 6.84 23.97
CA LEU A 152 8.80 7.04 25.19
C LEU A 152 9.15 8.50 25.41
N ALA A 153 9.65 9.19 24.38
CA ALA A 153 10.00 10.61 24.43
C ALA A 153 8.79 11.50 24.80
N LYS A 154 7.60 11.20 24.25
CA LYS A 154 6.36 11.92 24.60
C LYS A 154 6.00 11.82 26.08
N PHE A 155 6.36 10.71 26.72
CA PHE A 155 6.14 10.48 28.17
C PHE A 155 7.38 10.77 29.04
N GLY A 156 8.42 11.41 28.48
CA GLY A 156 9.62 11.82 29.21
C GLY A 156 10.54 10.68 29.61
N ILE A 157 10.52 9.57 28.88
CA ILE A 157 11.38 8.41 29.09
C ILE A 157 12.50 8.44 28.06
N SER A 158 13.76 8.38 28.52
CA SER A 158 14.92 8.30 27.63
C SER A 158 15.05 6.91 27.01
N ASP A 159 15.59 6.86 25.78
CA ASP A 159 15.96 5.60 25.14
C ASP A 159 16.92 4.75 25.98
N SER A 160 17.78 5.39 26.78
CA SER A 160 18.69 4.70 27.70
C SER A 160 17.99 4.07 28.91
N ASP A 161 16.75 4.48 29.21
CA ASP A 161 15.97 3.93 30.32
C ASP A 161 15.29 2.59 29.98
N VAL A 162 15.32 2.16 28.74
CA VAL A 162 14.65 0.94 28.24
C VAL A 162 15.58 0.12 27.36
N LYS A 163 15.29 -1.19 27.20
CA LYS A 163 15.98 -2.04 26.25
C LYS A 163 15.09 -2.29 25.04
N LEU A 164 15.43 -1.72 23.87
CA LEU A 164 14.75 -2.04 22.63
C LEU A 164 15.37 -3.31 22.02
N ALA A 165 14.59 -4.39 21.97
CA ALA A 165 15.02 -5.70 21.47
C ALA A 165 14.57 -5.89 20.02
N ALA A 166 15.50 -6.15 19.10
CA ALA A 166 15.20 -6.49 17.71
C ALA A 166 14.70 -7.94 17.61
N VAL A 167 13.39 -8.13 17.45
CA VAL A 167 12.74 -9.46 17.45
C VAL A 167 12.22 -9.85 16.07
N GLY A 168 12.14 -8.91 15.11
CA GLY A 168 11.68 -9.21 13.75
C GLY A 168 10.20 -8.87 13.50
N GLY A 169 9.44 -9.80 12.89
CA GLY A 169 8.07 -9.59 12.43
C GLY A 169 7.06 -9.32 13.54
N ASP A 170 5.87 -8.80 13.17
CA ASP A 170 4.78 -8.53 14.11
C ASP A 170 4.42 -9.78 14.94
N ARG A 171 4.27 -10.92 14.25
CA ARG A 171 3.96 -12.19 14.88
C ARG A 171 5.01 -12.59 15.91
N ASP A 172 6.29 -12.45 15.57
CA ASP A 172 7.38 -12.85 16.46
C ASP A 172 7.42 -11.95 17.70
N ARG A 173 7.21 -10.64 17.53
CA ARG A 173 7.12 -9.69 18.64
C ARG A 173 5.93 -9.98 19.55
N TYR A 174 4.77 -10.28 18.95
CA TYR A 174 3.58 -10.66 19.71
C TYR A 174 3.81 -11.97 20.50
N GLN A 175 4.41 -12.98 19.87
CA GLN A 175 4.74 -14.24 20.54
C GLN A 175 5.74 -14.03 21.67
N ALA A 176 6.75 -13.18 21.48
CA ALA A 176 7.71 -12.84 22.54
C ALA A 176 7.04 -12.18 23.75
N LEU A 177 6.03 -11.31 23.51
CA LEU A 177 5.26 -10.68 24.59
C LEU A 177 4.39 -11.67 25.34
N ILE A 178 3.55 -12.46 24.66
CA ILE A 178 2.66 -13.42 25.33
C ILE A 178 3.41 -14.57 25.99
N GLY A 179 4.60 -14.90 25.48
CA GLY A 179 5.53 -15.87 26.09
C GLY A 179 6.35 -15.31 27.25
N GLY A 180 6.20 -14.02 27.58
CA GLY A 180 6.94 -13.38 28.69
C GLY A 180 8.44 -13.19 28.45
N VAL A 181 8.90 -13.29 27.20
CA VAL A 181 10.31 -13.05 26.81
C VAL A 181 10.64 -11.56 26.87
N VAL A 182 9.65 -10.70 26.59
CA VAL A 182 9.74 -9.26 26.71
C VAL A 182 8.59 -8.71 27.54
N ASP A 183 8.76 -7.52 28.12
CA ASP A 183 7.75 -6.88 28.96
C ASP A 183 6.68 -6.16 28.14
N ALA A 184 7.08 -5.65 26.96
CA ALA A 184 6.22 -4.96 26.02
C ALA A 184 6.66 -5.21 24.57
N ALA A 185 5.79 -4.95 23.61
CA ALA A 185 6.07 -5.09 22.19
C ALA A 185 5.30 -4.06 21.38
N VAL A 186 5.93 -3.54 20.33
CA VAL A 186 5.24 -2.75 19.30
C VAL A 186 4.66 -3.70 18.27
N VAL A 187 3.34 -3.85 18.24
CA VAL A 187 2.64 -4.74 17.30
C VAL A 187 1.41 -4.07 16.69
N SER A 188 0.92 -4.62 15.59
CA SER A 188 -0.29 -4.18 14.91
C SER A 188 -1.52 -4.37 15.80
N ASN A 189 -2.51 -3.50 15.63
CA ASN A 189 -3.81 -3.57 16.33
C ASN A 189 -4.59 -4.87 16.06
N GLU A 190 -4.27 -5.61 14.99
CA GLU A 190 -4.90 -6.90 14.68
C GLU A 190 -4.78 -7.93 15.81
N TYR A 191 -3.79 -7.79 16.68
CA TYR A 191 -3.61 -8.68 17.83
C TYR A 191 -4.48 -8.30 19.03
N GLN A 192 -5.05 -7.11 19.07
CA GLN A 192 -5.86 -6.65 20.20
C GLN A 192 -7.06 -7.55 20.52
N PRO A 193 -7.90 -7.95 19.52
CA PRO A 193 -9.07 -8.78 19.81
C PRO A 193 -8.75 -10.23 20.17
N VAL A 194 -7.50 -10.67 19.99
CA VAL A 194 -7.01 -12.02 20.31
C VAL A 194 -5.98 -12.03 21.43
N ALA A 195 -5.72 -10.89 22.06
CA ALA A 195 -4.77 -10.77 23.14
C ALA A 195 -5.27 -11.54 24.40
N PRO A 196 -4.40 -12.29 25.09
CA PRO A 196 -4.76 -12.89 26.34
C PRO A 196 -5.00 -11.83 27.42
N LYS A 197 -5.76 -12.15 28.46
CA LYS A 197 -6.19 -11.20 29.50
C LYS A 197 -5.05 -10.45 30.20
N ASN A 198 -3.86 -11.04 30.24
CA ASN A 198 -2.67 -10.47 30.84
C ASN A 198 -1.85 -9.59 29.86
N VAL A 199 -2.38 -9.30 28.68
CA VAL A 199 -1.75 -8.40 27.70
C VAL A 199 -2.77 -7.32 27.29
N HIS A 200 -2.36 -6.06 27.32
CA HIS A 200 -3.21 -4.92 26.99
C HIS A 200 -2.48 -3.88 26.15
N LEU A 201 -3.26 -3.05 25.45
CA LEU A 201 -2.74 -1.89 24.75
C LEU A 201 -2.36 -0.82 25.77
N LEU A 202 -1.05 -0.51 25.87
CA LEU A 202 -0.52 0.51 26.77
C LEU A 202 -0.51 1.90 26.13
N VAL A 203 -0.11 1.98 24.85
CA VAL A 203 -0.08 3.22 24.07
C VAL A 203 -0.52 2.93 22.64
N ALA A 204 -1.56 3.59 22.19
CA ALA A 204 -1.92 3.58 20.79
C ALA A 204 -0.91 4.40 19.97
N GLY A 205 -0.41 3.83 18.87
CA GLY A 205 0.57 4.53 18.05
C GLY A 205 0.04 5.82 17.44
N ARG A 206 -1.25 5.85 17.07
CA ARG A 206 -1.92 7.06 16.58
C ARG A 206 -1.85 8.24 17.55
N ASP A 207 -1.84 7.96 18.86
CA ASP A 207 -1.75 9.00 19.89
C ASP A 207 -0.30 9.42 20.16
N ALA A 208 0.63 8.47 20.00
CA ALA A 208 2.06 8.71 20.20
C ALA A 208 2.69 9.44 19.02
N VAL A 209 2.32 9.06 17.79
CA VAL A 209 2.91 9.58 16.55
C VAL A 209 1.82 9.96 15.53
N PRO A 210 1.00 11.00 15.83
CA PRO A 210 -0.16 11.37 15.00
C PRO A 210 0.21 11.79 13.58
N ASN A 211 1.44 12.24 13.39
CA ASN A 211 1.97 12.67 12.09
C ASN A 211 2.63 11.53 11.29
N PHE A 212 2.49 10.29 11.72
CA PHE A 212 3.03 9.17 10.97
C PHE A 212 2.12 8.82 9.77
N LEU A 213 2.73 8.55 8.60
CA LEU A 213 2.07 7.97 7.44
C LEU A 213 2.46 6.50 7.35
N ARG A 214 1.44 5.61 7.28
CA ARG A 214 1.70 4.18 7.19
C ARG A 214 1.98 3.75 5.75
N VAL A 215 1.08 4.10 4.82
CA VAL A 215 1.13 3.58 3.45
C VAL A 215 0.84 4.67 2.43
N CYS A 216 1.74 4.75 1.47
CA CYS A 216 1.65 5.60 0.29
C CYS A 216 1.83 4.75 -0.98
N VAL A 217 1.20 5.15 -2.06
CA VAL A 217 1.47 4.65 -3.41
C VAL A 217 2.74 5.31 -3.93
N VAL A 218 3.67 4.49 -4.37
CA VAL A 218 5.01 4.88 -4.81
C VAL A 218 5.24 4.42 -6.25
N SER A 219 5.84 5.27 -7.07
CA SER A 219 6.33 4.91 -8.41
C SER A 219 7.70 5.56 -8.66
N SER A 220 8.36 5.23 -9.77
CA SER A 220 9.59 5.91 -10.19
C SER A 220 9.29 6.96 -11.26
N ALA A 221 10.05 8.06 -11.31
CA ALA A 221 9.87 9.07 -12.34
C ALA A 221 10.04 8.49 -13.75
N ARG A 222 10.92 7.50 -13.92
CA ARG A 222 11.04 6.75 -15.18
C ARG A 222 9.70 6.10 -15.59
N LYS A 223 9.06 5.36 -14.67
CA LYS A 223 7.78 4.70 -14.95
C LYS A 223 6.67 5.71 -15.21
N LEU A 224 6.68 6.82 -14.49
CA LEU A 224 5.71 7.89 -14.71
C LEU A 224 5.90 8.57 -16.08
N ALA A 225 7.13 8.74 -16.54
CA ALA A 225 7.42 9.25 -17.88
C ALA A 225 6.98 8.28 -19.00
N GLU A 226 7.18 6.97 -18.78
CA GLU A 226 6.83 5.93 -19.75
C GLU A 226 5.31 5.63 -19.77
N ARG A 227 4.63 5.68 -18.61
CA ARG A 227 3.27 5.17 -18.39
C ARG A 227 2.39 6.08 -17.53
N GLY A 228 2.58 7.40 -17.64
CA GLY A 228 1.87 8.37 -16.79
C GLY A 228 0.35 8.29 -16.87
N ASP A 229 -0.21 8.06 -18.06
CA ASP A 229 -1.67 7.89 -18.23
C ASP A 229 -2.17 6.60 -17.55
N ASP A 230 -1.39 5.52 -17.59
CA ASP A 230 -1.73 4.28 -16.90
C ASP A 230 -1.61 4.45 -15.36
N ALA A 231 -0.65 5.27 -14.89
CA ALA A 231 -0.56 5.64 -13.47
C ALA A 231 -1.80 6.40 -12.98
N VAL A 232 -2.31 7.36 -13.79
CA VAL A 232 -3.57 8.07 -13.49
C VAL A 232 -4.74 7.09 -13.40
N LYS A 233 -4.86 6.18 -14.37
CA LYS A 233 -5.90 5.14 -14.38
C LYS A 233 -5.82 4.20 -13.18
N PHE A 234 -4.60 3.80 -12.81
CA PHE A 234 -4.37 2.99 -11.61
C PHE A 234 -4.85 3.71 -10.35
N LEU A 235 -4.45 4.98 -10.17
CA LEU A 235 -4.89 5.78 -9.02
C LEU A 235 -6.41 6.01 -9.01
N ALA A 236 -7.05 6.20 -10.17
CA ALA A 236 -8.50 6.30 -10.27
C ALA A 236 -9.20 4.99 -9.84
N ALA A 237 -8.65 3.84 -10.25
CA ALA A 237 -9.13 2.53 -9.82
C ALA A 237 -8.95 2.34 -8.30
N GLU A 238 -7.78 2.72 -7.77
CA GLU A 238 -7.45 2.63 -6.35
C GLU A 238 -8.39 3.48 -5.49
N ILE A 239 -8.60 4.76 -5.84
CA ILE A 239 -9.55 5.66 -5.18
C ILE A 239 -10.95 5.06 -5.16
N SER A 240 -11.40 4.52 -6.30
CA SER A 240 -12.74 3.90 -6.41
C SER A 240 -12.86 2.65 -5.55
N ALA A 241 -11.80 1.83 -5.53
CA ALA A 241 -11.75 0.61 -4.74
C ALA A 241 -11.73 0.91 -3.24
N LEU A 242 -10.95 1.90 -2.80
CA LEU A 242 -10.90 2.34 -1.41
C LEU A 242 -12.25 2.92 -0.96
N ARG A 243 -12.90 3.77 -1.77
CA ARG A 243 -14.26 4.27 -1.47
C ARG A 243 -15.27 3.14 -1.29
N PHE A 244 -15.21 2.15 -2.18
CA PHE A 244 -16.06 0.96 -2.08
C PHE A 244 -15.73 0.18 -0.80
N ALA A 245 -14.46 -0.14 -0.56
CA ALA A 245 -14.04 -0.87 0.62
C ALA A 245 -14.49 -0.22 1.93
N LEU A 246 -14.37 1.11 2.04
CA LEU A 246 -14.75 1.86 3.24
C LEU A 246 -16.28 1.96 3.44
N SER A 247 -17.08 1.83 2.39
CA SER A 247 -18.55 1.90 2.45
C SER A 247 -19.26 0.55 2.47
N HIS A 248 -18.52 -0.56 2.18
CA HIS A 248 -19.08 -1.91 2.09
C HIS A 248 -18.40 -2.86 3.10
N ARG A 249 -18.70 -2.61 4.38
CA ARG A 249 -18.08 -3.30 5.52
C ARG A 249 -18.05 -4.82 5.37
N ASP A 250 -19.22 -5.42 5.19
CA ASP A 250 -19.35 -6.88 5.23
C ASP A 250 -18.64 -7.55 4.04
N GLU A 251 -18.70 -6.94 2.85
CA GLU A 251 -17.99 -7.41 1.67
C GLU A 251 -16.46 -7.30 1.85
N THR A 252 -15.99 -6.21 2.43
CA THR A 252 -14.55 -5.99 2.67
C THR A 252 -14.01 -6.96 3.72
N ILE A 253 -14.77 -7.21 4.78
CA ILE A 253 -14.41 -8.20 5.81
C ILE A 253 -14.43 -9.63 5.22
N ALA A 254 -15.45 -9.96 4.42
CA ALA A 254 -15.54 -11.26 3.75
C ALA A 254 -14.35 -11.48 2.81
N LEU A 255 -14.01 -10.48 1.99
CA LEU A 255 -12.84 -10.51 1.12
C LEU A 255 -11.55 -10.65 1.92
N THR A 256 -11.40 -9.94 3.03
CA THR A 256 -10.23 -10.08 3.91
C THR A 256 -10.09 -11.52 4.40
N ARG A 257 -11.19 -12.13 4.91
CA ARG A 257 -11.17 -13.51 5.40
C ARG A 257 -10.76 -14.51 4.32
N GLU A 258 -11.28 -14.34 3.11
CA GLU A 258 -10.93 -15.16 1.95
C GLU A 258 -9.42 -15.05 1.65
N LEU A 259 -8.91 -13.84 1.51
CA LEU A 259 -7.52 -13.56 1.09
C LEU A 259 -6.47 -14.06 2.09
N ILE A 260 -6.76 -14.00 3.39
CA ILE A 260 -5.82 -14.47 4.44
C ILE A 260 -6.16 -15.88 4.95
N HIS A 261 -7.12 -16.56 4.35
CA HIS A 261 -7.60 -17.88 4.78
C HIS A 261 -7.97 -17.91 6.28
N ALA A 262 -8.63 -16.84 6.75
CA ALA A 262 -9.04 -16.75 8.14
C ALA A 262 -10.21 -17.68 8.45
N LYS A 263 -10.27 -18.17 9.70
CA LYS A 263 -11.45 -18.90 10.18
C LYS A 263 -12.68 -18.00 10.21
N PRO A 264 -13.89 -18.55 10.06
CA PRO A 264 -15.13 -17.75 10.09
C PRO A 264 -15.31 -16.93 11.37
N ASP A 265 -14.84 -17.45 12.50
CA ASP A 265 -14.92 -16.87 13.83
C ASP A 265 -13.72 -15.99 14.20
N ASP A 266 -12.75 -15.81 13.29
CA ASP A 266 -11.60 -14.91 13.53
C ASP A 266 -12.08 -13.46 13.65
N PRO A 267 -11.89 -12.79 14.81
CA PRO A 267 -12.37 -11.44 15.02
C PRO A 267 -11.49 -10.37 14.34
N ARG A 268 -10.26 -10.71 13.96
CA ARG A 268 -9.26 -9.75 13.48
C ARG A 268 -9.68 -8.95 12.24
N PRO A 269 -10.25 -9.55 11.18
CA PRO A 269 -10.67 -8.79 10.00
C PRO A 269 -11.72 -7.73 10.31
N ALA A 270 -12.73 -8.07 11.12
CA ALA A 270 -13.75 -7.11 11.53
C ALA A 270 -13.16 -6.02 12.43
N PHE A 271 -12.34 -6.39 13.41
CA PHE A 271 -11.71 -5.43 14.31
C PHE A 271 -10.84 -4.41 13.56
N VAL A 272 -9.98 -4.87 12.63
CA VAL A 272 -9.08 -3.96 11.88
C VAL A 272 -9.88 -3.03 10.96
N TYR A 273 -10.94 -3.54 10.33
CA TYR A 273 -11.84 -2.72 9.53
C TYR A 273 -12.51 -1.63 10.38
N ASP A 274 -13.15 -2.03 11.48
CA ASP A 274 -13.90 -1.11 12.35
C ASP A 274 -12.98 -0.06 12.99
N ASP A 275 -11.76 -0.45 13.41
CA ASP A 275 -10.74 0.48 13.93
C ASP A 275 -10.30 1.49 12.84
N ALA A 276 -10.11 1.02 11.60
CA ALA A 276 -9.75 1.90 10.49
C ALA A 276 -10.84 2.94 10.19
N ILE A 277 -12.12 2.55 10.23
CA ILE A 277 -13.26 3.46 10.04
C ILE A 277 -13.37 4.43 11.21
N GLN A 278 -13.35 3.92 12.46
CA GLN A 278 -13.52 4.73 13.67
C GLN A 278 -12.47 5.83 13.80
N HIS A 279 -11.25 5.56 13.36
CA HIS A 279 -10.13 6.49 13.48
C HIS A 279 -9.78 7.20 12.17
N HIS A 280 -10.63 7.11 11.15
CA HIS A 280 -10.37 7.70 9.82
C HIS A 280 -8.96 7.38 9.33
N ALA A 281 -8.54 6.12 9.52
CA ALA A 281 -7.17 5.71 9.25
C ALA A 281 -6.85 5.63 7.76
N VAL A 282 -7.88 5.41 6.94
CA VAL A 282 -7.77 5.32 5.48
C VAL A 282 -8.50 6.50 4.84
N ASP A 283 -7.79 7.26 4.02
CA ASP A 283 -8.34 8.36 3.22
C ASP A 283 -8.32 7.96 1.74
N PRO A 284 -9.49 7.71 1.14
CA PRO A 284 -9.57 7.26 -0.24
C PRO A 284 -9.21 8.35 -1.26
N THR A 285 -9.00 9.59 -0.83
CA THR A 285 -8.52 10.66 -1.72
C THR A 285 -7.02 10.65 -1.94
N LEU A 286 -6.28 9.75 -1.29
CA LEU A 286 -4.83 9.60 -1.41
C LEU A 286 -4.05 10.90 -1.12
N PRO A 287 -4.29 11.63 -0.01
CA PRO A 287 -3.64 12.91 0.25
C PRO A 287 -2.12 12.80 0.32
N LEU A 288 -1.44 13.93 0.08
CA LEU A 288 0.00 14.12 0.32
C LEU A 288 0.17 15.20 1.41
N PRO A 289 -0.10 14.89 2.69
CA PRO A 289 -0.08 15.88 3.76
C PRO A 289 1.34 16.32 4.07
N ALA A 290 1.69 17.53 3.64
CA ALA A 290 3.05 18.08 3.73
C ALA A 290 3.62 18.03 5.16
N GLU A 291 2.80 18.36 6.17
CA GLU A 291 3.21 18.33 7.58
C GLU A 291 3.65 16.92 8.03
N LYS A 292 2.87 15.88 7.66
CA LYS A 292 3.21 14.50 8.02
C LYS A 292 4.45 14.01 7.27
N ILE A 293 4.57 14.35 5.99
CA ILE A 293 5.75 14.01 5.17
C ILE A 293 7.00 14.67 5.76
N GLN A 294 6.92 15.96 6.11
CA GLN A 294 8.02 16.68 6.73
C GLN A 294 8.38 16.09 8.09
N TRP A 295 7.41 15.80 8.95
CA TRP A 295 7.65 15.21 10.27
C TRP A 295 8.42 13.87 10.15
N ILE A 296 8.06 13.00 9.20
CA ILE A 296 8.77 11.73 8.98
C ILE A 296 10.23 12.00 8.57
N GLN A 297 10.47 12.94 7.67
CA GLN A 297 11.82 13.30 7.25
C GLN A 297 12.64 13.84 8.44
N GLU A 298 12.05 14.68 9.29
CA GLU A 298 12.69 15.17 10.52
C GLU A 298 13.07 14.03 11.48
N GLN A 299 12.20 13.00 11.66
CA GLN A 299 12.57 11.82 12.43
C GLN A 299 13.73 11.05 11.79
N MET A 300 13.79 10.98 10.45
CA MET A 300 14.89 10.35 9.73
C MET A 300 16.20 11.15 9.85
N VAL A 301 16.13 12.48 9.90
CA VAL A 301 17.31 13.34 10.20
C VAL A 301 17.79 13.11 11.63
N LYS A 302 16.88 13.14 12.62
CA LYS A 302 17.21 12.86 14.04
C LYS A 302 17.86 11.49 14.23
N SER A 303 17.45 10.48 13.45
CA SER A 303 18.03 9.13 13.49
C SER A 303 19.26 8.95 12.60
N GLY A 304 19.75 10.00 11.94
CA GLY A 304 20.93 9.96 11.07
C GLY A 304 20.72 9.27 9.72
N LYS A 305 19.47 8.96 9.34
CA LYS A 305 19.14 8.33 8.05
C LYS A 305 19.08 9.32 6.89
N LEU A 306 18.81 10.58 7.19
CA LEU A 306 18.90 11.70 6.27
C LEU A 306 19.86 12.75 6.83
N LYS A 307 20.57 13.45 5.95
CA LYS A 307 21.41 14.61 6.33
C LYS A 307 20.57 15.86 6.57
N ALA A 308 19.53 16.04 5.76
CA ALA A 308 18.57 17.14 5.81
C ALA A 308 17.25 16.66 5.17
N PRO A 309 16.10 17.32 5.47
CA PRO A 309 14.86 17.08 4.74
C PRO A 309 15.03 17.37 3.24
N LEU A 310 14.37 16.57 2.40
CA LEU A 310 14.31 16.75 0.95
C LEU A 310 13.16 17.71 0.61
N ASP A 311 13.29 18.42 -0.52
CA ASP A 311 12.19 19.22 -1.05
C ASP A 311 11.02 18.32 -1.42
N LEU A 312 9.81 18.66 -0.96
CA LEU A 312 8.59 17.89 -1.26
C LEU A 312 8.34 17.76 -2.75
N LYS A 313 8.67 18.78 -3.55
CA LYS A 313 8.54 18.76 -5.01
C LYS A 313 9.40 17.69 -5.68
N THR A 314 10.51 17.31 -5.04
CA THR A 314 11.40 16.28 -5.58
C THR A 314 10.94 14.85 -5.23
N VAL A 315 10.21 14.66 -4.13
CA VAL A 315 9.81 13.35 -3.62
C VAL A 315 8.33 13.05 -3.83
N THR A 316 7.54 13.97 -4.36
CA THR A 316 6.11 13.79 -4.63
C THR A 316 5.77 14.08 -6.10
N ALA A 317 4.65 13.51 -6.58
CA ALA A 317 4.08 13.78 -7.90
C ALA A 317 2.54 13.87 -7.78
N PRO A 318 2.01 14.98 -7.21
CA PRO A 318 0.58 15.15 -6.92
C PRO A 318 -0.29 15.21 -8.16
N GLU A 319 0.24 15.62 -9.32
CA GLU A 319 -0.48 15.81 -10.58
C GLU A 319 -1.16 14.54 -11.08
N TYR A 320 -0.61 13.35 -10.80
CA TYR A 320 -1.22 12.07 -11.19
C TYR A 320 -2.47 11.78 -10.35
N ARG A 321 -2.40 12.04 -9.06
CA ARG A 321 -3.55 11.92 -8.15
C ARG A 321 -4.65 12.93 -8.50
N GLU A 322 -4.28 14.18 -8.75
CA GLU A 322 -5.22 15.24 -9.12
C GLU A 322 -6.02 14.88 -10.38
N LYS A 323 -5.34 14.38 -11.42
CA LYS A 323 -6.01 13.86 -12.63
C LYS A 323 -6.88 12.64 -12.32
N ALA A 324 -6.46 11.73 -11.46
CA ALA A 324 -7.26 10.58 -11.06
C ALA A 324 -8.56 11.00 -10.35
N LEU A 325 -8.49 11.98 -9.45
CA LEU A 325 -9.67 12.54 -8.78
C LEU A 325 -10.64 13.22 -9.76
N GLN A 326 -10.16 13.84 -10.83
CA GLN A 326 -11.02 14.38 -11.89
C GLN A 326 -11.81 13.28 -12.61
N ILE A 327 -11.24 12.08 -12.77
CA ILE A 327 -11.91 10.94 -13.41
C ILE A 327 -13.04 10.38 -12.52
N VAL A 328 -12.79 10.24 -11.20
CA VAL A 328 -13.71 9.54 -10.29
C VAL A 328 -14.58 10.48 -9.45
N GLY A 329 -14.44 11.78 -9.61
CA GLY A 329 -15.08 12.80 -8.77
C GLY A 329 -14.39 12.95 -7.41
N HIS A 330 -14.71 14.05 -6.73
CA HIS A 330 -14.20 14.35 -5.38
C HIS A 330 -14.99 13.65 -4.29
#